data_6a9f4da941b60a2a084095eb69aceb58
#
_entry.id   6a9f4da941b60a2a084095eb69aceb58
#
_cell.length_a   1.000
_cell.length_b   1.000
_cell.length_c   1.000
_cell.angle_alpha   90.00
_cell.angle_beta   90.00
_cell.angle_gamma   90.00
#
_symmetry.space_group_name_H-M   'P 1'
#
loop_
_entity.id
_entity.type
_entity.pdbx_description
1 polymer ?
#
loop_
_entity_poly.entity_id
_entity_poly.type
_entity_poly.pdbx_seq_one_letter_code
_entity_poly.pdbx_strand_id
1 'polypeptide(L)'
;MKTYNIAIVGAGPAGYFSAQAFQSRETEDLCFKIDLYERLPTPWGLVRSGVAPDHQKIKSVSKVFEKVASHQNFRLFANIEVGKDVSLDDLKKNYDVVILATGASTGKKLNIPGENLKNVF
;
A
#
# COMPACT_ATOMS: atom_id res chain seq x y z
N MET A 1 22.60 12.37 5.54
CA MET A 1 21.51 11.68 4.82
C MET A 1 20.20 11.88 5.57
N LYS A 2 19.15 12.26 4.85
CA LYS A 2 17.81 12.34 5.43
C LYS A 2 17.07 11.03 5.17
N THR A 3 16.42 10.50 6.20
CA THR A 3 15.62 9.28 6.11
C THR A 3 14.20 9.61 6.54
N TYR A 4 13.24 9.28 5.69
CA TYR A 4 11.82 9.40 6.01
C TYR A 4 11.20 8.02 6.15
N ASN A 5 10.36 7.88 7.16
CA ASN A 5 9.64 6.64 7.42
C ASN A 5 8.23 6.77 6.84
N ILE A 6 7.89 5.86 5.93
CA ILE A 6 6.63 5.89 5.20
C ILE A 6 5.82 4.65 5.56
N ALA A 7 4.58 4.83 5.97
CA ALA A 7 3.63 3.74 6.15
C ALA A 7 2.64 3.76 4.99
N ILE A 8 2.44 2.62 4.35
CA ILE A 8 1.44 2.46 3.30
C ILE A 8 0.46 1.40 3.76
N VAL A 9 -0.83 1.73 3.78
CA VAL A 9 -1.88 0.81 4.18
C VAL A 9 -2.57 0.28 2.94
N GLY A 10 -2.38 -1.01 2.66
CA GLY A 10 -2.93 -1.68 1.50
C GLY A 10 -1.85 -2.12 0.53
N ALA A 11 -1.76 -3.44 0.29
CA ALA A 11 -0.73 -4.06 -0.55
C ALA A 11 -1.25 -4.44 -1.93
N GLY A 12 -2.18 -3.68 -2.47
CA GLY A 12 -2.64 -3.78 -3.85
C GLY A 12 -1.80 -2.91 -4.77
N PRO A 13 -2.25 -2.71 -6.02
CA PRO A 13 -1.51 -1.92 -7.01
C PRO A 13 -1.16 -0.51 -6.54
N ALA A 14 -2.13 0.20 -5.95
CA ALA A 14 -1.90 1.58 -5.49
C ALA A 14 -0.79 1.65 -4.44
N GLY A 15 -0.76 0.70 -3.51
CA GLY A 15 0.26 0.65 -2.47
C GLY A 15 1.65 0.42 -3.04
N TYR A 16 1.79 -0.56 -3.92
CA TYR A 16 3.08 -0.87 -4.55
C TYR A 16 3.57 0.23 -5.47
N PHE A 17 2.68 0.85 -6.24
CA PHE A 17 3.08 1.98 -7.09
C PHE A 17 3.48 3.20 -6.26
N SER A 18 2.84 3.42 -5.13
CA SER A 18 3.26 4.47 -4.19
C SER A 18 4.66 4.20 -3.65
N ALA A 19 4.92 2.95 -3.25
CA ALA A 19 6.26 2.54 -2.78
C ALA A 19 7.31 2.73 -3.88
N GLN A 20 6.99 2.33 -5.11
CA GLN A 20 7.88 2.50 -6.24
C GLN A 20 8.22 3.98 -6.47
N ALA A 21 7.23 4.85 -6.36
CA ALA A 21 7.44 6.29 -6.55
C ALA A 21 8.42 6.85 -5.54
N PHE A 22 8.33 6.43 -4.27
CA PHE A 22 9.31 6.84 -3.26
C PHE A 22 10.68 6.26 -3.55
N GLN A 23 10.76 4.98 -3.86
CA GLN A 23 12.04 4.31 -4.14
C GLN A 23 12.77 4.96 -5.33
N SER A 24 12.03 5.39 -6.35
CA SER A 24 12.62 6.01 -7.52
C SER A 24 13.18 7.41 -7.25
N ARG A 25 12.84 8.00 -6.13
CA ARG A 25 13.30 9.34 -5.75
C ARG A 25 14.42 9.32 -4.72
N GLU A 26 14.90 8.16 -4.32
CA GLU A 26 16.02 8.08 -3.41
C GLU A 26 17.31 8.58 -4.08
N THR A 27 18.14 9.25 -3.29
CA THR A 27 19.45 9.75 -3.73
C THR A 27 20.48 9.36 -2.67
N GLU A 28 21.73 9.75 -2.88
CA GLU A 28 22.78 9.52 -1.88
C GLU A 28 22.46 10.21 -0.55
N ASP A 29 21.70 11.30 -0.59
CA ASP A 29 21.35 12.10 0.58
C ASP A 29 19.93 11.90 1.07
N LEU A 30 19.12 11.08 0.39
CA LEU A 30 17.70 10.91 0.68
C LEU A 30 17.31 9.44 0.61
N CYS A 31 16.75 8.93 1.70
CA CYS A 31 16.33 7.53 1.80
C CYS A 31 14.90 7.45 2.33
N PHE A 32 14.13 6.51 1.81
CA PHE A 32 12.78 6.22 2.29
C PHE A 32 12.72 4.79 2.82
N LYS A 33 12.35 4.65 4.09
CA LYS A 33 12.05 3.35 4.69
C LYS A 33 10.55 3.15 4.61
N ILE A 34 10.13 2.12 3.89
CA ILE A 34 8.72 1.90 3.58
C ILE A 34 8.23 0.64 4.28
N ASP A 35 7.17 0.80 5.06
CA ASP A 35 6.46 -0.31 5.68
C ASP A 35 5.07 -0.39 5.07
N LEU A 36 4.75 -1.52 4.47
CA LEU A 36 3.48 -1.76 3.80
C LEU A 36 2.64 -2.70 4.66
N TYR A 37 1.45 -2.27 5.03
CA TYR A 37 0.53 -3.04 5.88
C TYR A 37 -0.60 -3.60 5.06
N GLU A 38 -0.87 -4.90 5.22
CA GLU A 38 -1.95 -5.59 4.51
C GLU A 38 -2.74 -6.47 5.45
N ARG A 39 -4.06 -6.37 5.42
CA ARG A 39 -4.94 -7.18 6.26
C ARG A 39 -5.00 -8.64 5.80
N LEU A 40 -4.80 -8.90 4.52
CA LEU A 40 -4.81 -10.26 3.99
C LEU A 40 -3.45 -10.94 4.20
N PRO A 41 -3.41 -12.27 4.23
CA PRO A 41 -2.14 -12.99 4.39
C PRO A 41 -1.25 -12.92 3.14
N THR A 42 -1.79 -12.51 2.00
CA THR A 42 -1.01 -12.38 0.75
C THR A 42 -1.15 -10.96 0.21
N PRO A 43 -0.07 -10.40 -0.36
CA PRO A 43 -0.11 -9.07 -0.97
C PRO A 43 -0.74 -9.09 -2.36
N TRP A 44 -0.75 -7.93 -3.01
CA TRP A 44 -1.12 -7.66 -4.40
C TRP A 44 -2.63 -7.54 -4.66
N GLY A 45 -3.47 -7.69 -3.64
CA GLY A 45 -4.91 -7.42 -3.74
C GLY A 45 -5.56 -8.17 -4.90
N LEU A 46 -6.36 -7.47 -5.69
CA LEU A 46 -7.11 -8.07 -6.80
C LEU A 46 -6.23 -8.52 -7.97
N VAL A 47 -5.00 -8.03 -8.05
CA VAL A 47 -4.05 -8.50 -9.08
C VAL A 47 -3.77 -9.99 -8.92
N ARG A 48 -3.67 -10.46 -7.67
CA ARG A 48 -3.39 -11.87 -7.40
C ARG A 48 -4.62 -12.76 -7.53
N SER A 49 -5.77 -12.31 -7.04
CA SER A 49 -6.94 -13.16 -6.87
C SER A 49 -8.14 -12.82 -7.75
N GLY A 50 -8.16 -11.65 -8.37
CA GLY A 50 -9.33 -11.17 -9.10
C GLY A 50 -9.17 -11.07 -10.60
N VAL A 51 -8.06 -11.55 -11.17
CA VAL A 51 -7.77 -11.40 -12.60
C VAL A 51 -7.33 -12.71 -13.22
N ALA A 52 -7.68 -12.92 -14.51
CA ALA A 52 -7.32 -14.13 -15.22
C ALA A 52 -5.78 -14.30 -15.33
N PRO A 53 -5.27 -15.53 -15.14
CA PRO A 53 -3.82 -15.76 -15.13
C PRO A 53 -3.10 -15.48 -16.45
N ASP A 54 -3.82 -15.49 -17.57
CA ASP A 54 -3.25 -15.29 -18.90
C ASP A 54 -3.14 -13.82 -19.31
N HIS A 55 -3.51 -12.89 -18.44
CA HIS A 55 -3.48 -11.47 -18.75
C HIS A 55 -2.05 -10.92 -18.67
N GLN A 56 -1.48 -10.55 -19.82
CA GLN A 56 -0.07 -10.15 -19.92
C GLN A 56 0.30 -8.91 -19.09
N LYS A 57 -0.59 -7.91 -19.04
CA LYS A 57 -0.35 -6.70 -18.26
C LYS A 57 -0.20 -7.00 -16.77
N ILE A 58 -0.95 -7.97 -16.28
CA ILE A 58 -0.88 -8.37 -14.87
C ILE A 58 0.48 -9.00 -14.56
N LYS A 59 1.02 -9.81 -15.47
CA LYS A 59 2.34 -10.41 -15.28
C LYS A 59 3.43 -9.35 -15.22
N SER A 60 3.33 -8.31 -16.05
CA SER A 60 4.29 -7.19 -16.03
C SER A 60 4.20 -6.41 -14.73
N VAL A 61 2.99 -6.17 -14.22
CA VAL A 61 2.76 -5.49 -12.95
C VAL A 61 3.34 -6.29 -11.79
N SER A 62 3.19 -7.63 -11.82
CA SER A 62 3.76 -8.50 -10.78
C SER A 62 5.28 -8.37 -10.68
N LYS A 63 5.97 -8.23 -11.81
CA LYS A 63 7.42 -8.03 -11.82
C LYS A 63 7.81 -6.71 -11.16
N VAL A 64 7.03 -5.66 -11.37
CA VAL A 64 7.25 -4.37 -10.70
C VAL A 64 7.10 -4.53 -9.19
N PHE A 65 6.07 -5.24 -8.75
CA PHE A 65 5.82 -5.47 -7.33
C PHE A 65 6.94 -6.27 -6.69
N GLU A 66 7.45 -7.30 -7.37
CA GLU A 66 8.58 -8.08 -6.88
C GLU A 66 9.83 -7.23 -6.73
N LYS A 67 10.08 -6.34 -7.67
CA LYS A 67 11.21 -5.42 -7.61
C LYS A 67 11.10 -4.47 -6.43
N VAL A 68 9.91 -3.92 -6.19
CA VAL A 68 9.65 -3.08 -5.03
C VAL A 68 9.92 -3.84 -3.73
N ALA A 69 9.40 -5.05 -3.63
CA ALA A 69 9.51 -5.88 -2.42
C ALA A 69 10.95 -6.33 -2.14
N SER A 70 11.80 -6.38 -3.15
CA SER A 70 13.20 -6.78 -2.99
C SER A 70 14.10 -5.64 -2.50
N HIS A 71 13.59 -4.42 -2.43
CA HIS A 71 14.36 -3.27 -1.97
C HIS A 71 14.72 -3.40 -0.49
N GLN A 72 15.96 -3.07 -0.13
CA GLN A 72 16.46 -3.27 1.24
C GLN A 72 15.71 -2.48 2.32
N ASN A 73 15.10 -1.37 1.95
CA ASN A 73 14.36 -0.50 2.87
C ASN A 73 12.84 -0.68 2.77
N PHE A 74 12.40 -1.82 2.28
CA PHE A 74 10.98 -2.16 2.16
C PHE A 74 10.65 -3.33 3.08
N ARG A 75 9.56 -3.20 3.84
CA ARG A 75 9.03 -4.29 4.67
C ARG A 75 7.55 -4.47 4.42
N LEU A 76 7.11 -5.71 4.32
CA LEU A 76 5.70 -6.06 4.21
C LEU A 76 5.22 -6.67 5.51
N PHE A 77 4.15 -6.12 6.06
CA PHE A 77 3.46 -6.66 7.22
C PHE A 77 2.10 -7.16 6.78
N ALA A 78 2.03 -8.44 6.42
CA ALA A 78 0.79 -9.08 6.01
C ALA A 78 0.00 -9.54 7.24
N ASN A 79 -1.29 -9.77 7.04
CA ASN A 79 -2.20 -10.24 8.08
C ASN A 79 -2.28 -9.26 9.27
N ILE A 80 -2.14 -7.96 8.98
CA ILE A 80 -2.28 -6.88 9.97
C ILE A 80 -3.31 -5.90 9.44
N GLU A 81 -4.39 -5.72 10.19
CA GLU A 81 -5.45 -4.78 9.84
C GLU A 81 -5.25 -3.46 10.58
N VAL A 82 -5.02 -2.39 9.84
CA VAL A 82 -4.93 -1.05 10.41
C VAL A 82 -6.31 -0.58 10.84
N GLY A 83 -6.41 -0.09 12.05
CA GLY A 83 -7.70 0.22 12.68
C GLY A 83 -8.16 -0.85 13.66
N LYS A 84 -7.59 -2.05 13.59
CA LYS A 84 -7.91 -3.16 14.51
C LYS A 84 -6.67 -3.65 15.23
N ASP A 85 -5.64 -4.07 14.50
CA ASP A 85 -4.39 -4.57 15.09
C ASP A 85 -3.43 -3.43 15.42
N VAL A 86 -3.42 -2.40 14.57
CA VAL A 86 -2.61 -1.18 14.75
C VAL A 86 -3.51 0.01 14.47
N SER A 87 -3.49 1.03 15.32
CA SER A 87 -4.32 2.21 15.09
C SER A 87 -3.69 3.15 14.09
N LEU A 88 -4.54 3.89 13.35
CA LEU A 88 -4.07 4.92 12.43
C LEU A 88 -3.30 6.02 13.17
N ASP A 89 -3.73 6.36 14.39
CA ASP A 89 -3.04 7.37 15.19
C ASP A 89 -1.63 6.93 15.56
N ASP A 90 -1.43 5.66 15.85
CA ASP A 90 -0.09 5.12 16.12
C ASP A 90 0.80 5.21 14.88
N LEU A 91 0.26 4.96 13.69
CA LEU A 91 1.01 5.13 12.45
C LEU A 91 1.40 6.60 12.25
N LYS A 92 0.49 7.51 12.47
CA LYS A 92 0.76 8.94 12.33
C LYS A 92 1.85 9.43 13.28
N LYS A 93 1.95 8.84 14.47
CA LYS A 93 2.97 9.19 15.45
C LYS A 93 4.35 8.65 15.10
N ASN A 94 4.41 7.49 14.46
CA ASN A 94 5.65 6.76 14.23
C ASN A 94 6.23 6.91 12.81
N TYR A 95 5.46 7.47 11.91
CA TYR A 95 5.87 7.63 10.51
C TYR A 95 5.77 9.09 10.07
N ASP A 96 6.63 9.47 9.16
CA ASP A 96 6.60 10.83 8.60
C ASP A 96 5.45 11.01 7.62
N VAL A 97 5.09 9.93 6.90
CA VAL A 97 3.98 9.94 5.94
C VAL A 97 3.19 8.66 6.09
N VAL A 98 1.87 8.77 6.04
CA VAL A 98 0.96 7.62 6.00
C VAL A 98 0.09 7.73 4.75
N ILE A 99 0.11 6.70 3.92
CA ILE A 99 -0.66 6.64 2.69
C ILE A 99 -1.72 5.55 2.82
N LEU A 100 -2.97 5.90 2.56
CA LEU A 100 -4.08 4.95 2.56
C LEU A 100 -4.35 4.51 1.12
N ALA A 101 -4.10 3.22 0.86
CA ALA A 101 -4.23 2.62 -0.47
C ALA A 101 -4.98 1.30 -0.38
N THR A 102 -6.06 1.27 0.39
CA THR A 102 -6.75 0.04 0.78
C THR A 102 -7.55 -0.63 -0.33
N GLY A 103 -7.87 0.08 -1.39
CA GLY A 103 -8.68 -0.48 -2.45
C GLY A 103 -10.14 -0.69 -2.05
N ALA A 104 -10.95 -1.16 -2.99
CA ALA A 104 -12.39 -1.30 -2.82
C ALA A 104 -12.83 -2.76 -2.97
N SER A 105 -12.17 -3.69 -2.27
CA SER A 105 -12.47 -5.12 -2.39
C SER A 105 -13.85 -5.51 -1.84
N THR A 106 -14.43 -4.72 -0.95
CA THR A 106 -15.70 -5.02 -0.31
C THR A 106 -16.73 -3.89 -0.39
N GLY A 107 -16.47 -2.84 -1.13
CA GLY A 107 -17.39 -1.72 -1.22
C GLY A 107 -17.76 -1.09 0.12
N LYS A 108 -16.82 -1.05 1.04
CA LYS A 108 -17.07 -0.52 2.38
C LYS A 108 -17.39 0.96 2.35
N LYS A 109 -18.36 1.36 3.16
CA LYS A 109 -18.69 2.76 3.34
C LYS A 109 -17.63 3.45 4.17
N LEU A 110 -17.36 4.70 3.86
CA LEU A 110 -16.36 5.49 4.55
C LEU A 110 -16.86 6.09 5.87
N ASN A 111 -18.18 6.11 6.06
CA ASN A 111 -18.85 6.68 7.24
C ASN A 111 -18.51 8.16 7.45
N ILE A 112 -18.48 8.90 6.36
CA ILE A 112 -18.23 10.35 6.39
C ILE A 112 -19.49 11.10 5.92
N PRO A 113 -19.65 12.37 6.31
CA PRO A 113 -20.77 13.18 5.82
C PRO A 113 -20.78 13.24 4.29
N GLY A 114 -21.97 13.01 3.71
CA GLY A 114 -22.12 13.03 2.25
C GLY A 114 -21.86 11.72 1.55
N GLU A 115 -21.47 10.67 2.26
CA GLU A 115 -21.21 9.36 1.64
C GLU A 115 -22.42 8.79 0.92
N ASN A 116 -23.62 9.01 1.48
CA ASN A 116 -24.86 8.49 0.92
C ASN A 116 -25.51 9.42 -0.11
N LEU A 117 -24.86 10.51 -0.45
CA LEU A 117 -25.36 11.41 -1.47
C LEU A 117 -25.20 10.79 -2.87
N LYS A 118 -26.11 11.17 -3.77
CA LYS A 118 -26.07 10.71 -5.15
C LYS A 118 -24.72 11.08 -5.79
N ASN A 119 -24.16 10.16 -6.56
CA ASN A 119 -22.88 10.32 -7.28
C ASN A 119 -21.63 10.32 -6.39
N VAL A 120 -21.72 9.79 -5.19
CA VAL A 120 -20.55 9.50 -4.36
C VAL A 120 -20.14 8.04 -4.61
N PHE A 121 -18.89 7.85 -5.02
CA PHE A 121 -18.38 6.52 -5.39
C PHE A 121 -17.18 6.12 -4.56
#